data_dd16492f57e0692ffd12590d62a1beb3
#
_entry.id   dd16492f57e0692ffd12590d62a1beb3
#
_cell.length_a   1.000
_cell.length_b   1.000
_cell.length_c   1.000
_cell.angle_alpha   90.00
_cell.angle_beta   90.00
_cell.angle_gamma   90.00
#
_symmetry.space_group_name_H-M   'P 1'
#
loop_
_entity.id
_entity.type
_entity.pdbx_description
1 polymer ?
#
loop_
_entity_poly.entity_id
_entity_poly.type
_entity_poly.pdbx_seq_one_letter_code
_entity_poly.pdbx_strand_id
1 'polypeptide(L)'
;MSWEYSINLDSEESVSSVVTDLKICELFSSSTTDYIDWKNPKSIDDIPYDARFYTDKKKTIYIAINSFSKNIFSTLKSILAKYDYHLTDCDTDEEVTLEHIFRSVI
;
A
#
# COMPACT_ATOMS: atom_id res chain seq x y z
N MET A 1 -5.31 -13.73 -7.30
CA MET A 1 -6.10 -13.29 -6.15
C MET A 1 -5.30 -12.28 -5.34
N SER A 2 -5.89 -11.15 -5.02
CA SER A 2 -5.22 -10.12 -4.21
C SER A 2 -5.79 -10.09 -2.79
N TRP A 3 -4.95 -9.64 -1.86
CA TRP A 3 -5.33 -9.40 -0.47
C TRP A 3 -5.58 -7.91 -0.31
N GLU A 4 -6.75 -7.53 0.19
CA GLU A 4 -7.18 -6.15 0.23
C GLU A 4 -7.28 -5.60 1.65
N TYR A 5 -6.73 -4.40 1.84
CA TYR A 5 -6.74 -3.68 3.13
C TYR A 5 -7.02 -2.22 2.87
N SER A 6 -7.50 -1.52 3.90
CA SER A 6 -7.65 -0.08 3.82
C SER A 6 -6.65 0.61 4.75
N ILE A 7 -6.05 1.69 4.25
CA ILE A 7 -5.18 2.57 5.03
C ILE A 7 -6.02 3.80 5.36
N ASN A 8 -6.42 3.93 6.61
CA ASN A 8 -7.28 5.03 7.06
C ASN A 8 -6.42 6.11 7.68
N LEU A 9 -6.48 7.31 7.11
CA LEU A 9 -5.68 8.46 7.53
C LEU A 9 -6.56 9.50 8.21
N ASP A 10 -5.95 10.43 8.92
CA ASP A 10 -6.67 11.41 9.73
C ASP A 10 -7.17 12.62 8.92
N SER A 11 -6.62 12.86 7.72
CA SER A 11 -7.01 14.01 6.91
C SER A 11 -6.76 13.77 5.42
N GLU A 12 -7.40 14.59 4.58
CA GLU A 12 -7.16 14.58 3.13
C GLU A 12 -5.73 15.01 2.81
N GLU A 13 -5.16 15.90 3.60
CA GLU A 13 -3.78 16.36 3.42
C GLU A 13 -2.80 15.21 3.62
N SER A 14 -3.05 14.37 4.63
CA SER A 14 -2.24 13.17 4.86
C SER A 14 -2.31 12.22 3.68
N VAL A 15 -3.50 12.02 3.11
CA VAL A 15 -3.66 11.19 1.90
C VAL A 15 -2.82 11.74 0.76
N SER A 16 -2.88 13.05 0.51
CA SER A 16 -2.10 13.69 -0.57
C SER A 16 -0.60 13.51 -0.37
N SER A 17 -0.13 13.64 0.87
CA SER A 17 1.28 13.47 1.19
C SER A 17 1.72 12.01 1.01
N VAL A 18 0.90 11.06 1.45
CA VAL A 18 1.19 9.64 1.27
C VAL A 18 1.24 9.31 -0.23
N VAL A 19 0.28 9.81 -1.01
CA VAL A 19 0.23 9.59 -2.47
C VAL A 19 1.53 10.07 -3.11
N THR A 20 2.02 11.24 -2.73
CA THR A 20 3.30 11.76 -3.23
C THR A 20 4.45 10.80 -2.89
N ASP A 21 4.51 10.35 -1.64
CA ASP A 21 5.57 9.43 -1.20
C ASP A 21 5.50 8.09 -1.93
N LEU A 22 4.30 7.58 -2.20
CA LEU A 22 4.11 6.33 -2.94
C LEU A 22 4.63 6.43 -4.38
N LYS A 23 4.61 7.62 -4.96
CA LYS A 23 5.04 7.85 -6.35
C LYS A 23 6.53 8.09 -6.51
N ILE A 24 7.25 8.47 -5.44
CA ILE A 24 8.67 8.82 -5.54
C ILE A 24 9.61 7.71 -5.06
N CYS A 25 9.08 6.59 -4.60
CA CYS A 25 9.92 5.48 -4.16
C CYS A 25 10.33 4.58 -5.33
N GLU A 26 11.36 3.76 -5.11
CA GLU A 26 11.90 2.90 -6.17
C GLU A 26 10.99 1.75 -6.57
N LEU A 27 9.95 1.46 -5.80
CA LEU A 27 8.95 0.44 -6.15
C LEU A 27 7.87 0.96 -7.08
N PHE A 28 7.80 2.28 -7.28
CA PHE A 28 6.80 2.88 -8.17
C PHE A 28 6.96 2.35 -9.60
N SER A 29 5.87 1.86 -10.17
CA SER A 29 5.84 1.35 -11.54
C SER A 29 5.03 2.24 -12.47
N SER A 30 3.78 2.53 -12.12
CA SER A 30 2.91 3.36 -12.94
C SER A 30 1.77 3.92 -12.08
N SER A 31 1.06 4.92 -12.63
CA SER A 31 -0.12 5.45 -11.96
C SER A 31 -1.15 5.96 -12.96
N THR A 32 -2.40 5.97 -12.51
CA THR A 32 -3.50 6.62 -13.20
C THR A 32 -4.11 7.64 -12.24
N THR A 33 -5.24 8.25 -12.64
CA THR A 33 -5.98 9.15 -11.74
C THR A 33 -6.57 8.43 -10.54
N ASP A 34 -6.76 7.11 -10.64
CA ASP A 34 -7.47 6.31 -9.64
C ASP A 34 -6.56 5.44 -8.77
N TYR A 35 -5.36 5.11 -9.25
CA TYR A 35 -4.50 4.19 -8.50
C TYR A 35 -3.01 4.38 -8.82
N ILE A 36 -2.17 3.81 -7.94
CA ILE A 36 -0.72 3.76 -8.07
C ILE A 36 -0.30 2.30 -8.01
N ASP A 37 0.54 1.87 -8.95
CA ASP A 37 1.07 0.51 -8.96
C ASP A 37 2.52 0.49 -8.51
N TRP A 38 2.81 -0.46 -7.60
CA TRP A 38 4.16 -0.82 -7.19
C TRP A 38 4.51 -2.18 -7.76
N LYS A 39 5.73 -2.30 -8.28
CA LYS A 39 6.27 -3.59 -8.71
C LYS A 39 7.71 -3.69 -8.25
N ASN A 40 8.04 -4.82 -7.63
CA ASN A 40 9.40 -5.09 -7.20
C ASN A 40 10.29 -5.23 -8.45
N PRO A 41 11.34 -4.41 -8.61
CA PRO A 41 12.19 -4.47 -9.81
C PRO A 41 12.92 -5.80 -9.98
N LYS A 42 13.03 -6.58 -8.90
CA LYS A 42 13.65 -7.92 -8.94
C LYS A 42 12.66 -9.04 -9.24
N SER A 43 11.38 -8.71 -9.34
CA SER A 43 10.34 -9.71 -9.64
C SER A 43 10.40 -10.10 -11.10
N ILE A 44 10.37 -11.40 -11.36
CA ILE A 44 10.34 -11.96 -12.73
C ILE A 44 8.93 -12.43 -13.11
N ASP A 45 7.96 -12.20 -12.24
CA ASP A 45 6.59 -12.62 -12.45
C ASP A 45 5.89 -11.76 -13.51
N ASP A 46 4.94 -12.39 -14.24
CA ASP A 46 4.15 -11.70 -15.26
C ASP A 46 2.98 -10.90 -14.70
N ILE A 47 2.85 -10.83 -13.37
CA ILE A 47 1.78 -10.04 -12.74
C ILE A 47 2.01 -8.55 -13.00
N PRO A 48 0.95 -7.79 -13.28
CA PRO A 48 1.10 -6.36 -13.63
C PRO A 48 1.57 -5.49 -12.46
N TYR A 49 1.32 -5.92 -11.23
CA TYR A 49 1.76 -5.19 -10.03
C TYR A 49 1.87 -6.14 -8.84
N ASP A 50 2.74 -5.79 -7.89
CA ASP A 50 2.84 -6.50 -6.61
C ASP A 50 1.89 -5.89 -5.59
N ALA A 51 1.70 -4.56 -5.65
CA ALA A 51 0.73 -3.85 -4.81
C ALA A 51 0.11 -2.71 -5.62
N ARG A 52 -1.18 -2.50 -5.42
CA ARG A 52 -1.91 -1.39 -6.05
C ARG A 52 -2.61 -0.58 -4.96
N PHE A 53 -2.41 0.73 -5.00
CA PHE A 53 -3.01 1.67 -4.06
C PHE A 53 -4.09 2.46 -4.77
N TYR A 54 -5.34 2.32 -4.33
CA TYR A 54 -6.46 3.08 -4.89
C TYR A 54 -6.58 4.40 -4.14
N THR A 55 -6.49 5.50 -4.87
CA THR A 55 -6.35 6.84 -4.30
C THR A 55 -7.55 7.74 -4.58
N ASP A 56 -8.68 7.16 -4.95
CA ASP A 56 -9.88 7.90 -5.32
C ASP A 56 -10.76 8.31 -4.12
N LYS A 57 -10.39 7.92 -2.90
CA LYS A 57 -11.11 8.27 -1.67
C LYS A 57 -10.42 9.41 -0.93
N LYS A 58 -11.18 10.14 -0.10
CA LYS A 58 -10.68 11.36 0.55
C LYS A 58 -9.72 11.11 1.70
N LYS A 59 -10.03 10.16 2.58
CA LYS A 59 -9.25 9.89 3.78
C LYS A 59 -8.74 8.46 3.86
N THR A 60 -8.99 7.66 2.86
CA THR A 60 -8.65 6.25 2.84
C THR A 60 -7.93 5.89 1.55
N ILE A 61 -6.87 5.10 1.68
CA ILE A 61 -6.20 4.50 0.54
C ILE A 61 -6.43 3.00 0.65
N TYR A 62 -7.03 2.39 -0.38
CA TYR A 62 -7.19 0.94 -0.42
C TYR A 62 -5.96 0.34 -1.08
N ILE A 63 -5.43 -0.72 -0.48
CA ILE A 63 -4.28 -1.43 -1.03
C ILE A 63 -4.70 -2.85 -1.40
N ALA A 64 -4.36 -3.27 -2.61
CA ALA A 64 -4.51 -4.65 -3.07
C ALA A 64 -3.11 -5.23 -3.27
N ILE A 65 -2.80 -6.32 -2.57
CA ILE A 65 -1.48 -6.94 -2.58
C ILE A 65 -1.57 -8.27 -3.32
N ASN A 66 -0.81 -8.40 -4.42
CA ASN A 66 -0.71 -9.64 -5.17
C ASN A 66 0.50 -10.47 -4.72
N SER A 67 1.57 -9.81 -4.30
CA SER A 67 2.80 -10.49 -3.91
C SER A 67 3.41 -9.80 -2.70
N PHE A 68 3.65 -10.57 -1.64
CA PHE A 68 4.24 -10.07 -0.40
C PHE A 68 5.77 -10.14 -0.50
N SER A 69 6.45 -9.09 -0.07
CA SER A 69 7.92 -9.08 -0.01
C SER A 69 8.40 -8.16 1.11
N LYS A 70 9.64 -8.38 1.55
CA LYS A 70 10.27 -7.51 2.54
C LYS A 70 10.44 -6.08 2.02
N ASN A 71 10.71 -5.92 0.73
CA ASN A 71 10.89 -4.60 0.12
C ASN A 71 9.62 -3.76 0.23
N ILE A 72 8.48 -4.37 -0.10
CA ILE A 72 7.19 -3.69 0.01
C ILE A 72 6.91 -3.33 1.47
N PHE A 73 7.12 -4.27 2.39
CA PHE A 73 6.93 -4.03 3.82
C PHE A 73 7.78 -2.87 4.32
N SER A 74 9.07 -2.90 4.05
CA SER A 74 10.02 -1.89 4.55
C SER A 74 9.72 -0.51 3.99
N THR A 75 9.43 -0.43 2.70
CA THR A 75 9.13 0.84 2.03
C THR A 75 7.82 1.42 2.54
N LEU A 76 6.77 0.60 2.62
CA LEU A 76 5.46 1.05 3.10
C LEU A 76 5.53 1.47 4.57
N LYS A 77 6.23 0.71 5.39
CA LYS A 77 6.41 1.05 6.81
C LYS A 77 7.13 2.38 6.98
N SER A 78 8.18 2.63 6.21
CA SER A 78 8.93 3.90 6.25
C SER A 78 8.04 5.08 5.87
N ILE A 79 7.24 4.92 4.82
CA ILE A 79 6.33 5.97 4.38
C ILE A 79 5.28 6.26 5.44
N LEU A 80 4.59 5.24 5.93
CA LEU A 80 3.48 5.40 6.87
C LEU A 80 3.93 5.82 8.28
N ALA A 81 5.20 5.58 8.64
CA ALA A 81 5.72 5.94 9.96
C ALA A 81 5.60 7.44 10.28
N LYS A 82 5.47 8.30 9.26
CA LYS A 82 5.34 9.75 9.41
C LYS A 82 3.90 10.21 9.68
N TYR A 83 2.94 9.29 9.65
CA TYR A 83 1.51 9.63 9.71
C TYR A 83 0.81 8.84 10.80
N ASP A 84 -0.33 9.38 11.26
CA ASP A 84 -1.27 8.63 12.09
C ASP A 84 -2.20 7.87 11.15
N TYR A 85 -2.23 6.54 11.27
CA TYR A 85 -3.02 5.71 10.37
C TYR A 85 -3.52 4.45 11.08
N HIS A 86 -4.58 3.88 10.53
CA HIS A 86 -5.11 2.58 10.94
C HIS A 86 -5.27 1.71 9.71
N LEU A 87 -4.94 0.45 9.83
CA LEU A 87 -5.12 -0.52 8.76
C LEU A 87 -6.29 -1.43 9.11
N THR A 88 -7.15 -1.67 8.14
CA THR A 88 -8.32 -2.53 8.31
C THR A 88 -8.32 -3.58 7.20
N ASP A 89 -8.57 -4.84 7.58
CA ASP A 89 -8.77 -5.93 6.63
C ASP A 89 -10.14 -5.75 5.97
N CYS A 90 -10.18 -5.65 4.64
CA CYS A 90 -11.43 -5.41 3.92
C CYS A 90 -12.40 -6.60 4.00
N ASP A 91 -11.90 -7.82 4.24
CA ASP A 91 -12.74 -8.99 4.33
C ASP A 91 -13.42 -9.14 5.69
N THR A 92 -12.74 -8.76 6.77
CA THR A 92 -13.20 -9.00 8.14
C THR A 92 -13.59 -7.72 8.89
N ASP A 93 -13.24 -6.55 8.36
CA ASP A 93 -13.37 -5.25 9.01
C ASP A 93 -12.59 -5.14 10.32
N GLU A 94 -11.62 -6.03 10.54
CA GLU A 94 -10.79 -5.98 11.74
C GLU A 94 -9.58 -5.08 11.53
N GLU A 95 -9.20 -4.35 12.58
CA GLU A 95 -7.98 -3.57 12.58
C GLU A 95 -6.77 -4.51 12.63
N VAL A 96 -5.79 -4.25 11.77
CA VAL A 96 -4.58 -5.07 11.66
C VAL A 96 -3.34 -4.17 11.67
N THR A 97 -2.16 -4.78 11.79
CA THR A 97 -0.89 -4.07 11.71
C THR A 97 -0.17 -4.45 10.41
N LEU A 98 0.80 -3.62 10.00
CA LEU A 98 1.65 -3.96 8.84
C LEU A 98 2.38 -5.28 9.09
N GLU A 99 2.87 -5.50 10.30
CA GLU A 99 3.56 -6.73 10.68
C GLU A 99 2.66 -7.94 10.50
N HIS A 100 1.39 -7.82 10.87
CA HIS A 100 0.42 -8.90 10.67
C HIS A 100 0.20 -9.19 9.19
N ILE A 101 0.03 -8.14 8.38
CA ILE A 101 -0.21 -8.28 6.93
C ILE A 101 0.98 -8.99 6.27
N PHE A 102 2.19 -8.61 6.63
CA PHE A 102 3.42 -9.13 6.00
C PHE A 102 4.10 -10.24 6.80
N ARG A 103 3.38 -10.90 7.72
CA ARG A 103 3.95 -11.92 8.63
C ARG A 103 4.63 -13.09 7.91
N SER A 104 4.26 -13.36 6.67
CA SER A 104 4.85 -14.47 5.92
C SER A 104 6.25 -14.16 5.37
N VAL A 105 6.64 -12.90 5.35
CA VAL A 105 7.92 -12.47 4.74
C VAL A 105 8.85 -11.73 5.71
N ILE A 106 8.41 -11.51 6.95
CA ILE A 106 9.23 -10.79 7.95
C ILE A 106 9.58 -11.64 9.15
#